data_f523d03451d130f39561bae306a26bf5
#
_entry.id   f523d03451d130f39561bae306a26bf5
#
_cell.length_a   1.000
_cell.length_b   1.000
_cell.length_c   1.000
_cell.angle_alpha   90.00
_cell.angle_beta   90.00
_cell.angle_gamma   90.00
#
_symmetry.space_group_name_H-M   'P 1'
#
loop_
_entity.id
_entity.type
_entity.pdbx_description
1 polymer ?
#
loop_
_entity_poly.entity_id
_entity_poly.type
_entity_poly.pdbx_seq_one_letter_code
_entity_poly.pdbx_strand_id
1 'polypeptide(L)'
;MGKPTGFMEYERQDKPAESPKERIKHFREFHAPLSKEEQERQGARCMACGVPFCQAGQMIMGMASGCPLHNLVPEWNDLIYHGNWEEAYYRLKKTNNFPEFTSRVCPALCEAACTCGLNGNAVSSKANEYSIIENAYEKGYAAARPVKVRTGKKVAVVGSGPSGLAVADMLNRRGHSVTVFEREDKVGGLLRYGIPNMKLEKQYIDRKVNIMEEEGITFVTNCNIGKDKKASSILKEFDRVVLCCGASHPRDIKAPGRDAKGIYFAVDFLKSTTKALWANDMKLVDGTYISAKGKHVIVIGGGDTGNDCIGTSMRHGAKSVLQVEMMPKAPDTRADNNPWPEWPKVCKTDYGQEEAAAVFGHDPRVYQTTVKEFIKDKEGNLCKVTLVKLEPKKDEKTGRMMMTEIPGTEYTVQADLVLIAAGFLGSEEYVTKAFGVEVNARTNVATPAGEYHTNVERVFTAGDMHRGQSLVVWAIREGRDAA
;
A
#
# COMPACT_ATOMS: atom_id res chain seq x y z
N MET A 1 22.80 -12.63 19.06
CA MET A 1 21.41 -13.00 19.39
C MET A 1 20.83 -11.91 20.26
N GLY A 2 19.59 -11.48 20.01
CA GLY A 2 18.85 -10.68 20.99
C GLY A 2 18.90 -11.38 22.36
N LYS A 3 18.15 -10.91 23.32
CA LYS A 3 18.13 -11.58 24.62
C LYS A 3 17.24 -12.82 24.53
N PRO A 4 17.73 -14.07 24.74
CA PRO A 4 16.92 -15.28 24.55
C PRO A 4 15.62 -15.30 25.36
N THR A 5 15.59 -14.62 26.50
CA THR A 5 14.45 -14.49 27.41
C THR A 5 13.75 -13.13 27.33
N GLY A 6 14.21 -12.25 26.45
CA GLY A 6 13.75 -10.85 26.38
C GLY A 6 12.23 -10.70 26.13
N PHE A 7 11.63 -11.60 25.35
CA PHE A 7 10.18 -11.62 25.12
C PHE A 7 9.36 -11.98 26.39
N MET A 8 9.99 -12.56 27.40
CA MET A 8 9.39 -12.86 28.71
C MET A 8 9.61 -11.74 29.72
N GLU A 9 10.63 -10.92 29.53
CA GLU A 9 11.07 -9.89 30.47
C GLU A 9 10.54 -8.51 30.12
N TYR A 10 10.37 -8.23 28.81
CA TYR A 10 9.94 -6.93 28.31
C TYR A 10 8.59 -7.07 27.62
N GLU A 11 7.65 -6.22 28.00
CA GLU A 11 6.36 -6.12 27.33
C GLU A 11 6.52 -5.53 25.91
N ARG A 12 5.67 -5.97 24.99
CA ARG A 12 5.60 -5.35 23.66
C ARG A 12 5.16 -3.90 23.77
N GLN A 13 5.91 -3.03 23.14
CA GLN A 13 5.52 -1.65 22.92
C GLN A 13 5.48 -1.32 21.45
N ASP A 14 4.40 -0.70 21.01
CA ASP A 14 4.28 -0.12 19.68
C ASP A 14 4.43 1.40 19.79
N LYS A 15 4.68 2.06 18.66
CA LYS A 15 4.76 3.52 18.62
C LYS A 15 3.44 4.12 19.11
N PRO A 16 3.44 4.97 20.15
CA PRO A 16 2.22 5.59 20.65
C PRO A 16 1.57 6.46 19.58
N ALA A 17 0.24 6.39 19.47
CA ALA A 17 -0.54 7.18 18.55
C ALA A 17 -1.26 8.31 19.29
N GLU A 18 -1.43 9.45 18.65
CA GLU A 18 -2.34 10.49 19.11
C GLU A 18 -3.77 9.97 19.21
N SER A 19 -4.56 10.50 20.14
CA SER A 19 -5.94 10.08 20.28
C SER A 19 -6.75 10.35 19.00
N PRO A 20 -7.78 9.53 18.68
CA PRO A 20 -8.56 9.69 17.46
C PRO A 20 -9.12 11.09 17.26
N LYS A 21 -9.58 11.75 18.31
CA LYS A 21 -10.14 13.11 18.26
C LYS A 21 -9.10 14.22 18.06
N GLU A 22 -7.83 13.97 18.41
CA GLU A 22 -6.76 14.92 18.18
C GLU A 22 -6.15 14.72 16.78
N ARG A 23 -5.84 13.49 16.39
CA ARG A 23 -5.18 13.21 15.12
C ARG A 23 -6.02 13.57 13.88
N ILE A 24 -7.36 13.61 13.98
CA ILE A 24 -8.22 14.08 12.88
C ILE A 24 -8.10 15.58 12.58
N LYS A 25 -7.46 16.36 13.44
CA LYS A 25 -7.28 17.81 13.26
C LYS A 25 -6.18 18.20 12.29
N HIS A 26 -5.37 17.21 11.82
CA HIS A 26 -4.24 17.46 10.94
C HIS A 26 -3.99 16.29 9.98
N PHE A 27 -3.12 16.52 8.98
CA PHE A 27 -2.71 15.52 7.97
C PHE A 27 -1.27 15.02 8.17
N ARG A 28 -0.63 15.24 9.33
CA ARG A 28 0.70 14.72 9.65
C ARG A 28 0.61 13.28 10.13
N GLU A 29 1.72 12.54 10.05
CA GLU A 29 1.84 11.26 10.76
C GLU A 29 1.55 11.49 12.25
N PHE A 30 0.83 10.53 12.87
CA PHE A 30 0.29 10.67 14.24
C PHE A 30 0.86 9.65 15.23
N HIS A 31 1.92 8.93 14.85
CA HIS A 31 2.65 8.02 15.72
C HIS A 31 3.98 8.66 16.14
N ALA A 32 4.22 8.78 17.42
CA ALA A 32 5.50 9.21 17.95
C ALA A 32 6.50 8.03 17.97
N PRO A 33 7.81 8.27 17.73
CA PRO A 33 8.83 7.24 17.91
C PRO A 33 8.94 6.84 19.40
N LEU A 34 9.38 5.62 19.66
CA LEU A 34 9.82 5.21 20.99
C LEU A 34 11.17 5.86 21.32
N SER A 35 11.51 5.95 22.62
CA SER A 35 12.87 6.34 23.02
C SER A 35 13.89 5.31 22.51
N LYS A 36 15.14 5.72 22.39
CA LYS A 36 16.22 4.83 21.95
C LYS A 36 16.33 3.59 22.86
N GLU A 37 16.29 3.80 24.16
CA GLU A 37 16.40 2.76 25.19
C GLU A 37 15.22 1.78 25.10
N GLU A 38 14.01 2.31 24.88
CA GLU A 38 12.84 1.45 24.72
C GLU A 38 12.90 0.65 23.42
N GLN A 39 13.37 1.29 22.34
CA GLN A 39 13.53 0.61 21.05
C GLN A 39 14.58 -0.52 21.13
N GLU A 40 15.67 -0.34 21.87
CA GLU A 40 16.67 -1.37 22.17
C GLU A 40 16.03 -2.54 22.92
N ARG A 41 15.18 -2.27 23.93
CA ARG A 41 14.39 -3.32 24.63
C ARG A 41 13.46 -4.07 23.69
N GLN A 42 12.81 -3.36 22.74
CA GLN A 42 11.95 -4.01 21.73
C GLN A 42 12.77 -4.92 20.80
N GLY A 43 14.01 -4.56 20.47
CA GLY A 43 14.97 -5.43 19.79
C GLY A 43 15.32 -6.69 20.61
N ALA A 44 15.53 -6.52 21.92
CA ALA A 44 15.81 -7.64 22.85
C ALA A 44 14.72 -8.70 22.91
N ARG A 45 13.46 -8.35 22.60
CA ARG A 45 12.34 -9.30 22.57
C ARG A 45 12.49 -10.40 21.51
N CYS A 46 13.40 -10.25 20.56
CA CYS A 46 13.66 -11.25 19.54
C CYS A 46 14.54 -12.38 20.11
N MET A 47 14.00 -13.58 20.28
CA MET A 47 14.75 -14.74 20.76
C MET A 47 15.62 -15.44 19.70
N ALA A 48 15.70 -14.91 18.48
CA ALA A 48 16.43 -15.50 17.34
C ALA A 48 16.10 -17.01 17.18
N CYS A 49 14.85 -17.35 16.98
CA CYS A 49 14.25 -18.67 17.18
C CYS A 49 14.77 -19.80 16.26
N GLY A 50 15.83 -19.62 15.48
CA GLY A 50 16.43 -20.64 14.60
C GLY A 50 15.62 -21.01 13.37
N VAL A 51 14.28 -20.95 13.43
CA VAL A 51 13.38 -21.09 12.28
C VAL A 51 12.53 -19.82 12.19
N PRO A 52 13.08 -18.74 11.65
CA PRO A 52 12.45 -17.42 11.69
C PRO A 52 11.39 -17.27 10.59
N PHE A 53 10.17 -17.71 10.87
CA PHE A 53 9.04 -17.52 9.95
C PHE A 53 8.81 -16.05 9.57
N CYS A 54 9.20 -15.10 10.43
CA CYS A 54 9.12 -13.67 10.14
C CYS A 54 9.81 -13.27 8.84
N GLN A 55 10.86 -13.99 8.41
CA GLN A 55 11.59 -13.71 7.16
C GLN A 55 11.33 -14.75 6.05
N ALA A 56 10.40 -15.71 6.23
CA ALA A 56 10.20 -16.83 5.29
C ALA A 56 9.63 -16.37 3.93
N GLY A 57 8.68 -15.44 3.93
CA GLY A 57 8.09 -14.88 2.71
C GLY A 57 7.41 -15.91 1.81
N GLN A 58 6.86 -16.96 2.40
CA GLN A 58 6.23 -18.07 1.68
C GLN A 58 4.73 -17.86 1.52
N MET A 59 4.16 -18.47 0.48
CA MET A 59 2.71 -18.57 0.31
C MET A 59 2.23 -19.88 0.94
N ILE A 60 1.45 -19.80 2.01
CA ILE A 60 0.87 -20.96 2.72
C ILE A 60 -0.64 -20.86 2.56
N MET A 61 -1.26 -21.91 2.01
CA MET A 61 -2.70 -21.95 1.70
C MET A 61 -3.23 -20.70 0.99
N GLY A 62 -2.44 -20.17 0.06
CA GLY A 62 -2.77 -18.95 -0.71
C GLY A 62 -2.58 -17.63 0.03
N MET A 63 -2.03 -17.66 1.26
CA MET A 63 -1.77 -16.48 2.08
C MET A 63 -0.27 -16.29 2.31
N ALA A 64 0.18 -15.03 2.30
CA ALA A 64 1.58 -14.72 2.59
C ALA A 64 1.89 -14.96 4.08
N SER A 65 3.00 -15.64 4.36
CA SER A 65 3.54 -15.84 5.71
C SER A 65 4.96 -15.29 5.78
N GLY A 66 5.22 -14.40 6.72
CA GLY A 66 6.51 -13.73 6.85
C GLY A 66 6.79 -12.69 5.77
N CYS A 67 7.97 -12.08 5.84
CA CYS A 67 8.35 -10.98 4.97
C CYS A 67 8.74 -11.45 3.57
N PRO A 68 8.04 -11.02 2.49
CA PRO A 68 8.39 -11.35 1.11
C PRO A 68 9.80 -10.88 0.68
N LEU A 69 10.32 -9.84 1.31
CA LEU A 69 11.68 -9.36 1.07
C LEU A 69 12.77 -10.22 1.75
N HIS A 70 12.37 -11.23 2.52
CA HIS A 70 13.27 -12.03 3.36
C HIS A 70 14.14 -11.17 4.28
N ASN A 71 13.51 -10.15 4.86
CA ASN A 71 14.19 -9.23 5.75
C ASN A 71 14.83 -9.97 6.93
N LEU A 72 16.10 -9.66 7.22
CA LEU A 72 16.91 -10.34 8.22
C LEU A 72 16.54 -9.86 9.64
N VAL A 73 15.27 -10.04 9.98
CA VAL A 73 14.64 -9.51 11.20
C VAL A 73 15.37 -9.88 12.48
N PRO A 74 15.76 -11.15 12.73
CA PRO A 74 16.50 -11.51 13.94
C PRO A 74 17.86 -10.79 14.05
N GLU A 75 18.55 -10.62 12.92
CA GLU A 75 19.88 -10.02 12.92
C GLU A 75 19.83 -8.52 13.25
N TRP A 76 18.93 -7.76 12.64
CA TRP A 76 18.83 -6.33 12.97
C TRP A 76 18.29 -6.09 14.39
N ASN A 77 17.40 -6.97 14.89
CA ASN A 77 16.90 -6.88 16.26
C ASN A 77 18.03 -7.06 17.27
N ASP A 78 18.94 -8.03 17.02
CA ASP A 78 20.14 -8.22 17.81
C ASP A 78 21.04 -6.97 17.79
N LEU A 79 21.27 -6.42 16.62
CA LEU A 79 22.14 -5.24 16.44
C LEU A 79 21.59 -4.02 17.18
N ILE A 80 20.29 -3.70 17.09
CA ILE A 80 19.73 -2.59 17.84
C ILE A 80 19.74 -2.81 19.35
N TYR A 81 19.48 -4.04 19.81
CA TYR A 81 19.59 -4.37 21.23
C TYR A 81 20.99 -4.07 21.81
N HIS A 82 22.05 -4.28 21.03
CA HIS A 82 23.42 -3.98 21.41
C HIS A 82 23.88 -2.56 21.04
N GLY A 83 22.99 -1.69 20.60
CA GLY A 83 23.30 -0.31 20.24
C GLY A 83 24.04 -0.14 18.90
N ASN A 84 24.15 -1.19 18.08
CA ASN A 84 24.87 -1.20 16.79
C ASN A 84 23.94 -0.73 15.65
N TRP A 85 23.51 0.52 15.71
CA TRP A 85 22.49 1.09 14.83
C TRP A 85 22.94 1.21 13.37
N GLU A 86 24.22 1.51 13.12
CA GLU A 86 24.76 1.60 11.77
C GLU A 86 24.75 0.24 11.07
N GLU A 87 25.24 -0.80 11.73
CA GLU A 87 25.22 -2.15 11.21
C GLU A 87 23.79 -2.68 11.02
N ALA A 88 22.87 -2.31 11.91
CA ALA A 88 21.45 -2.63 11.76
C ALA A 88 20.88 -2.01 10.47
N TYR A 89 21.24 -0.76 10.15
CA TYR A 89 20.87 -0.11 8.90
C TYR A 89 21.42 -0.88 7.68
N TYR A 90 22.69 -1.23 7.66
CA TYR A 90 23.26 -1.97 6.53
C TYR A 90 22.66 -3.36 6.39
N ARG A 91 22.34 -4.01 7.51
CA ARG A 91 21.67 -5.31 7.51
C ARG A 91 20.25 -5.19 6.94
N LEU A 92 19.49 -4.19 7.32
CA LEU A 92 18.15 -3.90 6.80
C LEU A 92 18.20 -3.57 5.29
N LYS A 93 19.13 -2.73 4.86
CA LYS A 93 19.30 -2.32 3.45
C LYS A 93 19.75 -3.46 2.52
N LYS A 94 20.25 -4.57 3.06
CA LYS A 94 20.65 -5.73 2.26
C LYS A 94 19.46 -6.36 1.53
N THR A 95 18.30 -6.38 2.15
CA THR A 95 17.08 -7.02 1.63
C THR A 95 15.97 -6.03 1.28
N ASN A 96 15.94 -4.84 1.88
CA ASN A 96 14.92 -3.83 1.66
C ASN A 96 15.50 -2.54 1.08
N ASN A 97 15.01 -2.13 -0.09
CA ASN A 97 15.43 -0.87 -0.72
C ASN A 97 14.84 0.36 -0.02
N PHE A 98 13.63 0.23 0.56
CA PHE A 98 12.82 1.35 1.05
C PHE A 98 12.22 1.11 2.44
N PRO A 99 13.05 0.95 3.49
CA PRO A 99 12.55 0.80 4.85
C PRO A 99 11.71 2.00 5.31
N GLU A 100 11.99 3.20 4.81
CA GLU A 100 11.23 4.41 5.06
C GLU A 100 9.76 4.31 4.64
N PHE A 101 9.45 3.49 3.61
CA PHE A 101 8.08 3.24 3.17
C PHE A 101 7.47 2.03 3.89
N THR A 102 8.18 0.91 3.90
CA THR A 102 7.65 -0.34 4.47
C THR A 102 7.39 -0.25 5.96
N SER A 103 8.23 0.44 6.72
CA SER A 103 8.01 0.68 8.15
C SER A 103 6.77 1.53 8.47
N ARG A 104 6.22 2.25 7.48
CA ARG A 104 5.00 3.04 7.62
C ARG A 104 3.77 2.32 7.08
N VAL A 105 3.87 1.73 5.88
CA VAL A 105 2.67 1.25 5.16
C VAL A 105 2.54 -0.26 5.04
N CYS A 106 3.57 -1.05 5.38
CA CYS A 106 3.47 -2.52 5.39
C CYS A 106 2.56 -2.99 6.53
N PRO A 107 1.66 -3.97 6.29
CA PRO A 107 0.82 -4.54 7.36
C PRO A 107 1.58 -5.42 8.37
N ALA A 108 2.91 -5.55 8.22
CA ALA A 108 3.80 -6.30 9.10
C ALA A 108 3.57 -7.83 9.07
N LEU A 109 3.66 -8.45 7.87
CA LEU A 109 3.62 -9.90 7.69
C LEU A 109 4.64 -10.64 8.58
N CYS A 110 5.80 -10.02 8.85
CA CYS A 110 6.83 -10.54 9.74
C CYS A 110 6.34 -10.67 11.18
N GLU A 111 5.54 -9.73 11.68
CA GLU A 111 4.96 -9.81 13.03
C GLU A 111 3.87 -10.87 13.11
N ALA A 112 3.00 -10.95 12.09
CA ALA A 112 1.94 -11.96 12.03
C ALA A 112 2.48 -13.40 12.01
N ALA A 113 3.70 -13.61 11.51
CA ALA A 113 4.39 -14.91 11.46
C ALA A 113 5.47 -15.05 12.53
N CYS A 114 5.60 -14.12 13.46
CA CYS A 114 6.60 -14.20 14.54
C CYS A 114 6.27 -15.34 15.51
N THR A 115 7.26 -16.20 15.80
CA THR A 115 7.11 -17.34 16.71
C THR A 115 6.76 -16.91 18.14
N CYS A 116 7.23 -15.74 18.60
CA CYS A 116 6.81 -15.19 19.90
C CYS A 116 5.30 -14.95 19.98
N GLY A 117 4.63 -14.72 18.84
CA GLY A 117 3.18 -14.53 18.77
C GLY A 117 2.35 -15.79 19.05
N LEU A 118 2.97 -16.97 19.19
CA LEU A 118 2.28 -18.21 19.59
C LEU A 118 1.94 -18.25 21.07
N ASN A 119 2.80 -17.67 21.92
CA ASN A 119 2.68 -17.73 23.37
C ASN A 119 2.51 -16.35 24.03
N GLY A 120 2.35 -15.30 23.23
CA GLY A 120 2.23 -13.92 23.71
C GLY A 120 2.22 -12.92 22.57
N ASN A 121 2.82 -11.77 22.78
CA ASN A 121 2.90 -10.72 21.76
C ASN A 121 4.12 -10.92 20.84
N ALA A 122 3.90 -10.80 19.53
CA ALA A 122 4.97 -10.78 18.55
C ALA A 122 6.00 -9.66 18.83
N VAL A 123 7.19 -9.78 18.27
CA VAL A 123 8.19 -8.69 18.28
C VAL A 123 7.68 -7.53 17.41
N SER A 124 7.81 -6.27 17.86
CA SER A 124 7.41 -5.06 17.12
C SER A 124 8.39 -4.72 15.99
N SER A 125 8.55 -5.66 15.06
CA SER A 125 9.54 -5.59 13.98
C SER A 125 9.38 -4.36 13.07
N LYS A 126 8.14 -3.94 12.83
CA LYS A 126 7.83 -2.75 12.03
C LYS A 126 8.29 -1.45 12.73
N ALA A 127 8.12 -1.36 14.05
CA ALA A 127 8.62 -0.23 14.83
C ALA A 127 10.16 -0.23 14.88
N ASN A 128 10.77 -1.41 14.98
CA ASN A 128 12.23 -1.56 14.92
C ASN A 128 12.78 -1.11 13.56
N GLU A 129 12.16 -1.54 12.47
CA GLU A 129 12.50 -1.11 11.11
C GLU A 129 12.41 0.41 10.93
N TYR A 130 11.34 1.03 11.44
CA TYR A 130 11.14 2.48 11.44
C TYR A 130 12.28 3.19 12.17
N SER A 131 12.61 2.75 13.36
CA SER A 131 13.67 3.40 14.17
C SER A 131 15.05 3.25 13.55
N ILE A 132 15.36 2.09 12.93
CA ILE A 132 16.62 1.89 12.22
C ILE A 132 16.76 2.89 11.06
N ILE A 133 15.74 3.04 10.24
CA ILE A 133 15.84 3.91 9.06
C ILE A 133 15.84 5.39 9.43
N GLU A 134 15.03 5.83 10.40
CA GLU A 134 15.03 7.23 10.82
C GLU A 134 16.35 7.60 11.53
N ASN A 135 16.89 6.73 12.38
CA ASN A 135 18.22 6.89 12.95
C ASN A 135 19.30 6.99 11.85
N ALA A 136 19.21 6.18 10.80
CA ALA A 136 20.18 6.21 9.70
C ALA A 136 20.16 7.55 8.94
N TYR A 137 19.00 8.15 8.75
CA TYR A 137 18.91 9.49 8.18
C TYR A 137 19.43 10.57 9.13
N GLU A 138 19.08 10.50 10.41
CA GLU A 138 19.56 11.44 11.44
C GLU A 138 21.08 11.43 11.57
N LYS A 139 21.70 10.25 11.54
CA LYS A 139 23.16 10.07 11.67
C LYS A 139 23.92 10.15 10.34
N GLY A 140 23.24 10.32 9.21
CA GLY A 140 23.87 10.43 7.90
C GLY A 140 24.30 9.09 7.27
N TYR A 141 23.94 7.93 7.85
CA TYR A 141 24.26 6.62 7.27
C TYR A 141 23.53 6.36 5.96
N ALA A 142 22.36 6.98 5.81
CA ALA A 142 21.50 6.86 4.62
C ALA A 142 21.89 7.84 3.48
N ALA A 143 23.12 8.34 3.46
CA ALA A 143 23.60 9.20 2.39
C ALA A 143 23.69 8.50 1.03
N ALA A 144 23.66 9.29 -0.05
CA ALA A 144 23.83 8.80 -1.41
C ALA A 144 25.20 8.12 -1.63
N ARG A 145 25.19 7.08 -2.44
CA ARG A 145 26.38 6.29 -2.81
C ARG A 145 26.49 6.16 -4.32
N PRO A 146 26.96 7.20 -5.02
CA PRO A 146 27.10 7.19 -6.47
C PRO A 146 27.96 6.03 -6.96
N VAL A 147 27.53 5.41 -8.04
CA VAL A 147 28.24 4.28 -8.65
C VAL A 147 29.49 4.75 -9.36
N LYS A 148 30.63 4.15 -9.02
CA LYS A 148 31.97 4.56 -9.55
C LYS A 148 32.18 4.13 -11.01
N VAL A 149 31.61 2.98 -11.42
CA VAL A 149 31.81 2.39 -12.74
C VAL A 149 30.46 2.21 -13.43
N ARG A 150 30.31 2.77 -14.63
CA ARG A 150 29.12 2.61 -15.47
C ARG A 150 29.33 1.56 -16.55
N THR A 151 28.31 0.73 -16.80
CA THR A 151 28.34 -0.34 -17.80
C THR A 151 28.14 0.15 -19.24
N GLY A 152 27.73 1.41 -19.43
CA GLY A 152 27.31 1.95 -20.71
C GLY A 152 25.91 1.52 -21.16
N LYS A 153 25.23 0.62 -20.44
CA LYS A 153 23.87 0.17 -20.76
C LYS A 153 22.83 1.15 -20.20
N LYS A 154 21.81 1.43 -21.04
CA LYS A 154 20.69 2.32 -20.71
C LYS A 154 19.41 1.50 -20.46
N VAL A 155 18.75 1.69 -19.35
CA VAL A 155 17.49 1.03 -19.02
C VAL A 155 16.40 2.04 -18.75
N ALA A 156 15.26 1.86 -19.41
CA ALA A 156 14.05 2.61 -19.12
C ALA A 156 13.18 1.85 -18.12
N VAL A 157 12.70 2.53 -17.10
CA VAL A 157 11.68 2.03 -16.17
C VAL A 157 10.42 2.87 -16.38
N VAL A 158 9.29 2.23 -16.67
CA VAL A 158 8.02 2.92 -16.89
C VAL A 158 7.13 2.73 -15.68
N GLY A 159 6.94 3.83 -14.94
CA GLY A 159 6.25 3.86 -13.65
C GLY A 159 7.22 3.98 -12.46
N SER A 160 6.92 4.91 -11.56
CA SER A 160 7.73 5.24 -10.38
C SER A 160 7.13 4.75 -9.06
N GLY A 161 6.23 3.78 -9.09
CA GLY A 161 5.74 3.11 -7.89
C GLY A 161 6.83 2.27 -7.20
N PRO A 162 6.53 1.62 -6.06
CA PRO A 162 7.53 0.86 -5.29
C PRO A 162 8.34 -0.14 -6.12
N SER A 163 7.70 -0.81 -7.07
CA SER A 163 8.35 -1.75 -7.98
C SER A 163 9.34 -1.06 -8.90
N GLY A 164 8.92 0.02 -9.58
CA GLY A 164 9.79 0.77 -10.49
C GLY A 164 10.96 1.41 -9.78
N LEU A 165 10.75 1.96 -8.59
CA LEU A 165 11.84 2.47 -7.75
C LEU A 165 12.83 1.37 -7.35
N ALA A 166 12.33 0.15 -7.03
CA ALA A 166 13.20 -0.98 -6.69
C ALA A 166 14.04 -1.46 -7.89
N VAL A 167 13.42 -1.56 -9.08
CA VAL A 167 14.13 -1.82 -10.33
C VAL A 167 15.24 -0.78 -10.55
N ALA A 168 14.88 0.50 -10.44
CA ALA A 168 15.82 1.59 -10.69
C ALA A 168 17.01 1.58 -9.72
N ASP A 169 16.76 1.41 -8.41
CA ASP A 169 17.79 1.32 -7.39
C ASP A 169 18.73 0.12 -7.64
N MET A 170 18.17 -1.06 -7.93
CA MET A 170 18.98 -2.26 -8.14
C MET A 170 19.83 -2.20 -9.42
N LEU A 171 19.26 -1.72 -10.53
CA LEU A 171 19.99 -1.58 -11.79
C LEU A 171 21.05 -0.48 -11.74
N ASN A 172 20.73 0.66 -11.09
CA ASN A 172 21.70 1.73 -10.89
C ASN A 172 22.91 1.24 -10.08
N ARG A 173 22.70 0.49 -8.99
CA ARG A 173 23.78 -0.09 -8.17
C ARG A 173 24.67 -1.06 -8.97
N ARG A 174 24.13 -1.71 -10.02
CA ARG A 174 24.90 -2.55 -10.93
C ARG A 174 25.65 -1.76 -12.01
N GLY A 175 25.54 -0.43 -12.00
CA GLY A 175 26.24 0.47 -12.91
C GLY A 175 25.50 0.82 -14.20
N HIS A 176 24.23 0.41 -14.36
CA HIS A 176 23.44 0.80 -15.52
C HIS A 176 22.97 2.26 -15.41
N SER A 177 22.83 2.94 -16.55
CA SER A 177 22.20 4.26 -16.60
C SER A 177 20.67 4.07 -16.64
N VAL A 178 19.98 4.50 -15.60
CA VAL A 178 18.54 4.27 -15.45
C VAL A 178 17.75 5.57 -15.57
N THR A 179 16.72 5.55 -16.42
CA THR A 179 15.73 6.63 -16.53
C THR A 179 14.35 6.08 -16.16
N VAL A 180 13.71 6.70 -15.18
CA VAL A 180 12.35 6.36 -14.73
C VAL A 180 11.37 7.37 -15.30
N PHE A 181 10.38 6.89 -16.05
CA PHE A 181 9.31 7.70 -16.62
C PHE A 181 8.06 7.60 -15.75
N GLU A 182 7.54 8.76 -15.33
CA GLU A 182 6.36 8.86 -14.49
C GLU A 182 5.31 9.73 -15.17
N ARG A 183 4.07 9.25 -15.25
CA ARG A 183 2.96 9.99 -15.86
C ARG A 183 2.46 11.17 -15.01
N GLU A 184 2.63 11.06 -13.69
CA GLU A 184 2.24 12.12 -12.76
C GLU A 184 3.33 13.18 -12.62
N ASP A 185 2.99 14.29 -11.97
CA ASP A 185 3.88 15.41 -11.71
C ASP A 185 4.96 15.11 -10.65
N LYS A 186 4.77 14.04 -9.85
CA LYS A 186 5.70 13.62 -8.80
C LYS A 186 5.88 12.11 -8.79
N VAL A 187 7.08 11.70 -8.44
CA VAL A 187 7.50 10.30 -8.27
C VAL A 187 6.84 9.66 -7.05
N GLY A 188 6.56 8.35 -7.12
CA GLY A 188 6.11 7.53 -5.98
C GLY A 188 4.87 6.67 -6.23
N GLY A 189 4.16 6.85 -7.34
CA GLY A 189 2.96 6.07 -7.66
C GLY A 189 1.91 6.13 -6.53
N LEU A 190 1.39 4.98 -6.09
CA LEU A 190 0.39 4.93 -5.02
C LEU A 190 0.95 5.36 -3.65
N LEU A 191 2.25 5.27 -3.38
CA LEU A 191 2.85 5.84 -2.16
C LEU A 191 2.60 7.35 -2.08
N ARG A 192 2.66 8.03 -3.25
CA ARG A 192 2.42 9.48 -3.37
C ARG A 192 0.94 9.82 -3.38
N TYR A 193 0.16 9.17 -4.23
CA TYR A 193 -1.19 9.60 -4.57
C TYR A 193 -2.31 8.65 -4.16
N GLY A 194 -1.99 7.44 -3.68
CA GLY A 194 -2.97 6.49 -3.17
C GLY A 194 -3.00 6.40 -1.64
N ILE A 195 -1.87 6.66 -0.99
CA ILE A 195 -1.76 6.63 0.48
C ILE A 195 -1.87 8.06 1.02
N PRO A 196 -2.74 8.33 2.01
CA PRO A 196 -2.88 9.67 2.56
C PRO A 196 -1.65 10.12 3.34
N ASN A 197 -1.48 11.45 3.47
CA ASN A 197 -0.30 12.04 4.09
C ASN A 197 -0.13 11.63 5.56
N MET A 198 -1.21 11.50 6.33
CA MET A 198 -1.17 11.09 7.74
C MET A 198 -0.70 9.64 7.95
N LYS A 199 -0.64 8.81 6.91
CA LYS A 199 -0.10 7.44 6.96
C LYS A 199 1.33 7.36 6.42
N LEU A 200 1.67 8.22 5.44
CA LEU A 200 3.01 8.37 4.86
C LEU A 200 3.19 9.82 4.40
N GLU A 201 3.90 10.62 5.17
CA GLU A 201 4.23 11.98 4.77
C GLU A 201 5.10 12.00 3.51
N LYS A 202 4.74 12.84 2.54
CA LYS A 202 5.35 12.83 1.20
C LYS A 202 6.81 13.27 1.19
N GLN A 203 7.23 14.02 2.21
CA GLN A 203 8.63 14.38 2.42
C GLN A 203 9.58 13.16 2.50
N TYR A 204 9.12 12.02 3.03
CA TYR A 204 9.94 10.80 3.09
C TYR A 204 10.14 10.17 1.72
N ILE A 205 9.18 10.37 0.80
CA ILE A 205 9.34 9.96 -0.60
C ILE A 205 10.35 10.88 -1.28
N ASP A 206 10.20 12.20 -1.11
CA ASP A 206 11.11 13.19 -1.70
C ASP A 206 12.54 12.98 -1.19
N ARG A 207 12.72 12.80 0.13
CA ARG A 207 14.01 12.49 0.75
C ARG A 207 14.71 11.30 0.07
N LYS A 208 13.96 10.22 -0.21
CA LYS A 208 14.53 9.04 -0.85
C LYS A 208 14.79 9.25 -2.34
N VAL A 209 13.90 9.93 -3.05
CA VAL A 209 14.06 10.25 -4.48
C VAL A 209 15.28 11.11 -4.70
N ASN A 210 15.51 12.14 -3.88
CA ASN A 210 16.70 12.99 -3.95
C ASN A 210 18.00 12.17 -3.83
N ILE A 211 18.07 11.23 -2.89
CA ILE A 211 19.21 10.31 -2.77
C ILE A 211 19.40 9.49 -4.06
N MET A 212 18.31 8.98 -4.65
CA MET A 212 18.38 8.21 -5.89
C MET A 212 18.86 9.07 -7.09
N GLU A 213 18.48 10.35 -7.12
CA GLU A 213 18.98 11.32 -8.12
C GLU A 213 20.47 11.61 -7.93
N GLU A 214 20.92 11.83 -6.69
CA GLU A 214 22.33 12.00 -6.34
C GLU A 214 23.15 10.74 -6.70
N GLU A 215 22.57 9.56 -6.62
CA GLU A 215 23.16 8.28 -7.07
C GLU A 215 23.19 8.12 -8.60
N GLY A 216 22.57 9.04 -9.34
CA GLY A 216 22.61 9.11 -10.81
C GLY A 216 21.44 8.46 -11.53
N ILE A 217 20.29 8.26 -10.87
CA ILE A 217 19.04 7.88 -11.51
C ILE A 217 18.36 9.14 -12.05
N THR A 218 17.86 9.09 -13.28
CA THR A 218 17.10 10.19 -13.89
C THR A 218 15.60 9.93 -13.77
N PHE A 219 14.85 10.89 -13.26
CA PHE A 219 13.38 10.87 -13.23
C PHE A 219 12.80 11.86 -14.24
N VAL A 220 11.85 11.38 -15.05
CA VAL A 220 11.11 12.18 -16.05
C VAL A 220 9.64 12.11 -15.69
N THR A 221 9.15 13.14 -15.02
CA THR A 221 7.74 13.28 -14.62
C THR A 221 6.90 13.93 -15.73
N ASN A 222 5.56 13.93 -15.56
CA ASN A 222 4.63 14.40 -16.59
C ASN A 222 4.86 13.76 -17.97
N CYS A 223 5.26 12.50 -17.98
CA CYS A 223 5.59 11.74 -19.19
C CYS A 223 4.84 10.41 -19.23
N ASN A 224 3.70 10.39 -19.88
CA ASN A 224 2.86 9.22 -20.00
C ASN A 224 3.22 8.41 -21.26
N ILE A 225 3.98 7.32 -21.06
CA ILE A 225 4.39 6.45 -22.18
C ILE A 225 3.17 5.73 -22.76
N GLY A 226 3.01 5.81 -24.06
CA GLY A 226 1.83 5.30 -24.77
C GLY A 226 0.78 6.35 -25.07
N LYS A 227 0.86 7.53 -24.43
CA LYS A 227 0.03 8.71 -24.75
C LYS A 227 0.89 9.89 -25.22
N ASP A 228 1.74 10.42 -24.34
CA ASP A 228 2.56 11.61 -24.63
C ASP A 228 3.84 11.25 -25.39
N LYS A 229 4.46 10.12 -25.03
CA LYS A 229 5.66 9.59 -25.69
C LYS A 229 5.40 8.17 -26.19
N LYS A 230 5.75 7.90 -27.46
CA LYS A 230 5.54 6.58 -28.08
C LYS A 230 6.44 5.51 -27.46
N ALA A 231 5.91 4.33 -27.18
CA ALA A 231 6.67 3.19 -26.71
C ALA A 231 7.82 2.80 -27.66
N SER A 232 7.61 2.92 -28.99
CA SER A 232 8.64 2.67 -29.98
C SER A 232 9.87 3.60 -29.89
N SER A 233 9.68 4.83 -29.37
CA SER A 233 10.81 5.75 -29.11
C SER A 233 11.64 5.24 -27.93
N ILE A 234 10.99 4.77 -26.86
CA ILE A 234 11.68 4.16 -25.71
C ILE A 234 12.47 2.92 -26.13
N LEU A 235 11.87 2.02 -26.93
CA LEU A 235 12.53 0.81 -27.42
C LEU A 235 13.76 1.09 -28.33
N LYS A 236 13.80 2.25 -28.97
CA LYS A 236 14.97 2.69 -29.78
C LYS A 236 16.07 3.32 -28.94
N GLU A 237 15.70 4.04 -27.90
CA GLU A 237 16.62 4.85 -27.08
C GLU A 237 17.34 4.00 -25.99
N PHE A 238 16.69 2.94 -25.51
CA PHE A 238 17.15 2.15 -24.37
C PHE A 238 17.46 0.69 -24.75
N ASP A 239 18.47 0.11 -24.10
CA ASP A 239 18.85 -1.30 -24.30
C ASP A 239 17.80 -2.26 -23.75
N ARG A 240 17.14 -1.90 -22.64
CA ARG A 240 16.09 -2.69 -21.97
C ARG A 240 15.01 -1.76 -21.43
N VAL A 241 13.81 -2.31 -21.27
CA VAL A 241 12.65 -1.60 -20.71
C VAL A 241 12.01 -2.47 -19.63
N VAL A 242 11.69 -1.90 -18.48
CA VAL A 242 10.93 -2.57 -17.43
C VAL A 242 9.63 -1.84 -17.18
N LEU A 243 8.51 -2.51 -17.37
CA LEU A 243 7.17 -1.98 -17.17
C LEU A 243 6.73 -2.18 -15.72
N CYS A 244 6.52 -1.09 -15.00
CA CYS A 244 6.18 -1.03 -13.58
C CYS A 244 4.98 -0.09 -13.32
N CYS A 245 4.01 -0.06 -14.24
CA CYS A 245 2.88 0.88 -14.22
C CYS A 245 1.80 0.55 -13.19
N GLY A 246 1.95 -0.55 -12.45
CA GLY A 246 0.99 -1.01 -11.45
C GLY A 246 -0.30 -1.59 -12.05
N ALA A 247 -1.28 -1.83 -11.17
CA ALA A 247 -2.64 -2.24 -11.52
C ALA A 247 -3.57 -1.07 -11.18
N SER A 248 -3.78 -0.16 -12.13
CA SER A 248 -4.53 1.08 -11.89
C SER A 248 -5.89 1.14 -12.60
N HIS A 249 -6.29 0.08 -13.30
CA HIS A 249 -7.64 -0.01 -13.85
C HIS A 249 -8.65 -0.30 -12.72
N PRO A 250 -9.48 0.68 -12.29
CA PRO A 250 -10.33 0.49 -11.12
C PRO A 250 -11.51 -0.45 -11.40
N ARG A 251 -11.88 -1.23 -10.39
CA ARG A 251 -13.15 -1.97 -10.41
C ARG A 251 -14.29 -1.02 -10.14
N ASP A 252 -15.25 -0.95 -11.05
CA ASP A 252 -16.43 -0.10 -10.92
C ASP A 252 -17.67 -0.85 -10.45
N ILE A 253 -18.66 -0.12 -9.94
CA ILE A 253 -19.96 -0.62 -9.49
C ILE A 253 -20.97 -0.42 -10.61
N LYS A 254 -21.52 -1.53 -11.11
CA LYS A 254 -22.55 -1.52 -12.14
C LYS A 254 -23.94 -1.43 -11.49
N ALA A 255 -24.36 -0.24 -11.08
CA ALA A 255 -25.67 0.03 -10.51
C ALA A 255 -26.35 1.21 -11.22
N PRO A 256 -27.67 1.25 -11.31
CA PRO A 256 -28.41 2.40 -11.83
C PRO A 256 -27.98 3.70 -11.12
N GLY A 257 -27.92 4.79 -11.85
CA GLY A 257 -27.52 6.08 -11.33
C GLY A 257 -26.02 6.28 -11.07
N ARG A 258 -25.14 5.35 -11.54
CA ARG A 258 -23.67 5.43 -11.39
C ARG A 258 -23.06 6.72 -11.96
N ASP A 259 -23.73 7.36 -12.89
CA ASP A 259 -23.34 8.62 -13.53
C ASP A 259 -23.68 9.86 -12.70
N ALA A 260 -24.22 9.73 -11.47
CA ALA A 260 -24.49 10.84 -10.58
C ALA A 260 -23.19 11.60 -10.24
N LYS A 261 -23.30 12.93 -10.18
CA LYS A 261 -22.22 13.78 -9.65
C LYS A 261 -22.08 13.52 -8.15
N GLY A 262 -20.84 13.33 -7.70
CA GLY A 262 -20.55 12.97 -6.30
C GLY A 262 -20.10 11.52 -6.11
N ILE A 263 -19.96 10.74 -7.19
CA ILE A 263 -19.43 9.37 -7.15
C ILE A 263 -18.04 9.34 -7.78
N TYR A 264 -17.01 9.01 -6.99
CA TYR A 264 -15.62 9.00 -7.41
C TYR A 264 -14.93 7.69 -7.04
N PHE A 265 -13.86 7.36 -7.76
CA PHE A 265 -12.96 6.32 -7.29
C PHE A 265 -12.13 6.80 -6.10
N ALA A 266 -11.86 5.91 -5.16
CA ALA A 266 -11.12 6.20 -3.94
C ALA A 266 -9.76 6.89 -4.22
N VAL A 267 -9.01 6.40 -5.22
CA VAL A 267 -7.71 6.97 -5.57
C VAL A 267 -7.82 8.40 -6.07
N ASP A 268 -8.87 8.76 -6.81
CA ASP A 268 -9.08 10.14 -7.27
C ASP A 268 -9.33 11.09 -6.10
N PHE A 269 -10.12 10.65 -5.11
CA PHE A 269 -10.36 11.38 -3.87
C PHE A 269 -9.08 11.59 -3.06
N LEU A 270 -8.31 10.53 -2.82
CA LEU A 270 -7.05 10.58 -2.08
C LEU A 270 -5.98 11.41 -2.80
N LYS A 271 -5.87 11.24 -4.12
CA LYS A 271 -4.97 12.02 -4.97
C LYS A 271 -5.31 13.51 -4.95
N SER A 272 -6.58 13.87 -5.12
CA SER A 272 -7.02 15.27 -5.11
C SER A 272 -6.70 15.95 -3.78
N THR A 273 -6.93 15.25 -2.66
CA THR A 273 -6.58 15.73 -1.32
C THR A 273 -5.08 15.93 -1.16
N THR A 274 -4.27 14.95 -1.58
CA THR A 274 -2.81 15.06 -1.50
C THR A 274 -2.28 16.24 -2.31
N LYS A 275 -2.76 16.41 -3.56
CA LYS A 275 -2.37 17.56 -4.41
C LYS A 275 -2.75 18.90 -3.81
N ALA A 276 -3.96 19.00 -3.24
CA ALA A 276 -4.41 20.24 -2.59
C ALA A 276 -3.57 20.58 -1.36
N LEU A 277 -3.23 19.61 -0.51
CA LEU A 277 -2.39 19.81 0.66
C LEU A 277 -0.98 20.32 0.27
N TRP A 278 -0.37 19.71 -0.75
CA TRP A 278 0.98 20.10 -1.18
C TRP A 278 1.01 21.47 -1.89
N ALA A 279 -0.03 21.82 -2.63
CA ALA A 279 -0.14 23.10 -3.29
C ALA A 279 -0.40 24.27 -2.32
N ASN A 280 -0.84 23.99 -1.07
CA ASN A 280 -1.34 25.01 -0.14
C ASN A 280 -0.75 24.83 1.29
N ASP A 281 0.53 24.51 1.41
CA ASP A 281 1.24 24.38 2.68
C ASP A 281 0.49 23.54 3.73
N MET A 282 0.06 22.33 3.31
CA MET A 282 -0.67 21.36 4.13
C MET A 282 -2.06 21.85 4.61
N LYS A 283 -2.66 22.82 3.92
CA LYS A 283 -4.02 23.31 4.16
C LYS A 283 -4.94 22.92 3.01
N LEU A 284 -6.18 22.58 3.33
CA LEU A 284 -7.21 22.37 2.33
C LEU A 284 -7.84 23.71 1.94
N VAL A 285 -7.90 23.99 0.64
CA VAL A 285 -8.56 25.15 0.04
C VAL A 285 -9.78 24.66 -0.72
N ASP A 286 -10.97 25.14 -0.36
CA ASP A 286 -12.23 24.73 -0.97
C ASP A 286 -12.19 24.95 -2.51
N GLY A 287 -12.72 24.00 -3.26
CA GLY A 287 -12.72 24.01 -4.73
C GLY A 287 -11.47 23.41 -5.41
N THR A 288 -10.40 23.10 -4.66
CA THR A 288 -9.17 22.52 -5.22
C THR A 288 -9.10 20.99 -5.10
N TYR A 289 -10.05 20.35 -4.40
CA TYR A 289 -10.09 18.91 -4.15
C TYR A 289 -11.53 18.38 -4.08
N ILE A 290 -11.69 17.07 -4.14
CA ILE A 290 -12.97 16.40 -3.91
C ILE A 290 -13.27 16.47 -2.42
N SER A 291 -14.16 17.36 -2.01
CA SER A 291 -14.44 17.65 -0.59
C SER A 291 -15.48 16.71 0.01
N ALA A 292 -15.21 16.18 1.20
CA ALA A 292 -16.17 15.49 2.06
C ALA A 292 -16.76 16.39 3.15
N LYS A 293 -16.39 17.67 3.22
CA LYS A 293 -16.80 18.62 4.25
C LYS A 293 -18.32 18.77 4.31
N GLY A 294 -18.89 18.49 5.48
CA GLY A 294 -20.34 18.59 5.72
C GLY A 294 -21.20 17.58 4.97
N LYS A 295 -20.60 16.55 4.33
CA LYS A 295 -21.29 15.57 3.51
C LYS A 295 -21.55 14.25 4.24
N HIS A 296 -22.61 13.56 3.83
CA HIS A 296 -22.85 12.15 4.11
C HIS A 296 -22.03 11.32 3.12
N VAL A 297 -21.00 10.63 3.62
CA VAL A 297 -20.03 9.88 2.81
C VAL A 297 -20.32 8.38 2.88
N ILE A 298 -20.36 7.71 1.73
CA ILE A 298 -20.39 6.26 1.67
C ILE A 298 -19.09 5.78 1.02
N VAL A 299 -18.39 4.85 1.67
CA VAL A 299 -17.20 4.18 1.15
C VAL A 299 -17.56 2.75 0.80
N ILE A 300 -17.37 2.34 -0.45
CA ILE A 300 -17.67 0.98 -0.93
C ILE A 300 -16.37 0.18 -0.98
N GLY A 301 -16.23 -0.78 -0.07
CA GLY A 301 -15.07 -1.68 0.07
C GLY A 301 -14.45 -1.66 1.45
N GLY A 302 -14.10 -2.84 1.97
CA GLY A 302 -13.62 -3.08 3.33
C GLY A 302 -12.11 -3.07 3.53
N GLY A 303 -11.31 -2.85 2.47
CA GLY A 303 -9.85 -2.90 2.52
C GLY A 303 -9.19 -1.61 3.03
N ASP A 304 -7.83 -1.63 3.05
CA ASP A 304 -7.00 -0.50 3.53
C ASP A 304 -7.33 0.82 2.82
N THR A 305 -7.59 0.79 1.51
CA THR A 305 -7.99 1.98 0.74
C THR A 305 -9.32 2.56 1.23
N GLY A 306 -10.28 1.70 1.63
CA GLY A 306 -11.55 2.14 2.23
C GLY A 306 -11.31 2.84 3.57
N ASN A 307 -10.46 2.27 4.42
CA ASN A 307 -10.06 2.90 5.69
C ASN A 307 -9.37 4.25 5.46
N ASP A 308 -8.48 4.34 4.47
CA ASP A 308 -7.77 5.58 4.11
C ASP A 308 -8.77 6.67 3.63
N CYS A 309 -9.83 6.28 2.91
CA CYS A 309 -10.93 7.18 2.54
C CYS A 309 -11.73 7.66 3.75
N ILE A 310 -12.00 6.79 4.73
CA ILE A 310 -12.67 7.17 5.98
C ILE A 310 -11.84 8.21 6.72
N GLY A 311 -10.56 7.90 7.03
CA GLY A 311 -9.67 8.80 7.76
C GLY A 311 -9.47 10.16 7.07
N THR A 312 -9.44 10.17 5.73
CA THR A 312 -9.37 11.40 4.94
C THR A 312 -10.69 12.18 5.04
N SER A 313 -11.86 11.50 4.94
CA SER A 313 -13.19 12.14 5.07
C SER A 313 -13.40 12.74 6.46
N MET A 314 -12.91 12.08 7.52
CA MET A 314 -12.95 12.62 8.90
C MET A 314 -12.18 13.93 8.99
N ARG A 315 -10.98 14.02 8.39
CA ARG A 315 -10.17 15.25 8.36
C ARG A 315 -10.77 16.35 7.50
N HIS A 316 -11.57 16.02 6.50
CA HIS A 316 -12.36 17.00 5.76
C HIS A 316 -13.55 17.54 6.56
N GLY A 317 -13.95 16.91 7.68
CA GLY A 317 -15.13 17.26 8.44
C GLY A 317 -16.43 16.71 7.83
N ALA A 318 -16.43 15.44 7.45
CA ALA A 318 -17.64 14.74 7.00
C ALA A 318 -18.74 14.75 8.07
N LYS A 319 -20.00 14.88 7.65
CA LYS A 319 -21.17 14.87 8.54
C LYS A 319 -21.49 13.45 9.05
N SER A 320 -21.28 12.46 8.21
CA SER A 320 -21.32 11.04 8.56
C SER A 320 -20.48 10.23 7.60
N VAL A 321 -20.01 9.05 8.02
CA VAL A 321 -19.32 8.10 7.17
C VAL A 321 -19.91 6.72 7.36
N LEU A 322 -20.22 6.03 6.26
CA LEU A 322 -20.68 4.65 6.21
C LEU A 322 -19.74 3.85 5.29
N GLN A 323 -19.17 2.75 5.77
CA GLN A 323 -18.38 1.82 4.97
C GLN A 323 -19.20 0.57 4.66
N VAL A 324 -19.36 0.27 3.37
CA VAL A 324 -20.16 -0.86 2.89
C VAL A 324 -19.24 -1.99 2.46
N GLU A 325 -19.36 -3.15 3.10
CA GLU A 325 -18.57 -4.35 2.81
C GLU A 325 -19.50 -5.49 2.36
N MET A 326 -19.22 -6.05 1.20
CA MET A 326 -20.01 -7.14 0.65
C MET A 326 -19.80 -8.48 1.37
N MET A 327 -18.62 -8.69 1.95
CA MET A 327 -18.29 -9.92 2.66
C MET A 327 -18.82 -9.92 4.09
N PRO A 328 -19.01 -11.10 4.71
CA PRO A 328 -19.30 -11.20 6.13
C PRO A 328 -18.18 -10.57 6.99
N LYS A 329 -18.53 -10.10 8.18
CA LYS A 329 -17.53 -9.67 9.17
C LYS A 329 -16.59 -10.84 9.45
N ALA A 330 -15.29 -10.62 9.33
CA ALA A 330 -14.30 -11.60 9.75
C ALA A 330 -14.38 -11.85 11.28
N PRO A 331 -13.98 -13.03 11.78
CA PRO A 331 -13.96 -13.31 13.21
C PRO A 331 -12.98 -12.39 13.94
N ASP A 332 -13.20 -12.17 15.23
CA ASP A 332 -12.33 -11.30 16.05
C ASP A 332 -10.99 -11.98 16.39
N THR A 333 -10.96 -13.33 16.36
CA THR A 333 -9.76 -14.17 16.58
C THR A 333 -9.57 -15.14 15.43
N ARG A 334 -8.38 -15.73 15.30
CA ARG A 334 -8.12 -16.75 14.25
C ARG A 334 -9.08 -17.91 14.39
N ALA A 335 -9.68 -18.30 13.27
CA ALA A 335 -10.46 -19.52 13.17
C ALA A 335 -9.52 -20.75 12.98
N ASP A 336 -10.01 -21.95 13.30
CA ASP A 336 -9.24 -23.21 13.21
C ASP A 336 -8.73 -23.49 11.78
N ASN A 337 -9.45 -23.02 10.75
CA ASN A 337 -9.06 -23.15 9.35
C ASN A 337 -8.11 -22.03 8.87
N ASN A 338 -7.61 -21.19 9.77
CA ASN A 338 -6.60 -20.16 9.50
C ASN A 338 -5.50 -20.18 10.58
N PRO A 339 -4.75 -21.30 10.69
CA PRO A 339 -3.75 -21.46 11.71
C PRO A 339 -2.53 -20.57 11.48
N TRP A 340 -1.79 -20.25 12.55
CA TRP A 340 -0.44 -19.71 12.42
C TRP A 340 0.44 -20.71 11.62
N PRO A 341 1.37 -20.26 10.76
CA PRO A 341 1.84 -18.89 10.54
C PRO A 341 1.17 -18.15 9.36
N GLU A 342 -0.01 -18.57 8.91
CA GLU A 342 -0.74 -17.86 7.86
C GLU A 342 -1.07 -16.42 8.27
N TRP A 343 -1.32 -15.57 7.28
CA TRP A 343 -1.85 -14.24 7.55
C TRP A 343 -3.20 -14.33 8.28
N PRO A 344 -3.40 -13.61 9.39
CA PRO A 344 -4.65 -13.71 10.16
C PRO A 344 -5.84 -13.11 9.40
N LYS A 345 -6.84 -13.94 9.13
CA LYS A 345 -8.14 -13.53 8.57
C LYS A 345 -9.07 -13.10 9.70
N VAL A 346 -8.73 -12.02 10.38
CA VAL A 346 -9.48 -11.49 11.53
C VAL A 346 -10.00 -10.09 11.24
N CYS A 347 -11.07 -9.70 11.95
CA CYS A 347 -11.58 -8.34 11.88
C CYS A 347 -10.57 -7.38 12.52
N LYS A 348 -10.00 -6.50 11.72
CA LYS A 348 -9.10 -5.46 12.20
C LYS A 348 -9.83 -4.12 12.14
N THR A 349 -9.65 -3.31 13.15
CA THR A 349 -10.04 -1.90 13.15
C THR A 349 -8.78 -1.08 12.93
N ASP A 350 -8.78 -0.22 11.94
CA ASP A 350 -7.65 0.64 11.61
C ASP A 350 -8.03 2.11 11.90
N TYR A 351 -7.07 2.98 11.80
CA TYR A 351 -7.14 4.36 12.28
C TYR A 351 -8.39 5.14 11.83
N GLY A 352 -8.82 5.02 10.57
CA GLY A 352 -9.99 5.74 10.04
C GLY A 352 -11.30 5.26 10.66
N GLN A 353 -11.45 3.94 10.86
CA GLN A 353 -12.62 3.38 11.54
C GLN A 353 -12.65 3.76 13.02
N GLU A 354 -11.47 3.77 13.70
CA GLU A 354 -11.38 4.26 15.09
C GLU A 354 -11.78 5.74 15.20
N GLU A 355 -11.33 6.56 14.26
CA GLU A 355 -11.64 7.99 14.19
C GLU A 355 -13.14 8.22 13.99
N ALA A 356 -13.76 7.50 13.04
CA ALA A 356 -15.20 7.58 12.80
C ALA A 356 -15.99 7.11 14.04
N ALA A 357 -15.59 6.00 14.66
CA ALA A 357 -16.23 5.50 15.86
C ALA A 357 -16.12 6.47 17.05
N ALA A 358 -14.96 7.11 17.22
CA ALA A 358 -14.72 8.08 18.29
C ALA A 358 -15.54 9.38 18.12
N VAL A 359 -15.85 9.77 16.87
CA VAL A 359 -16.64 10.98 16.57
C VAL A 359 -18.13 10.69 16.53
N PHE A 360 -18.55 9.60 15.89
CA PHE A 360 -19.96 9.29 15.66
C PHE A 360 -20.57 8.34 16.69
N GLY A 361 -19.74 7.72 17.56
CA GLY A 361 -20.18 6.83 18.63
C GLY A 361 -20.50 5.39 18.19
N HIS A 362 -20.20 5.00 16.96
CA HIS A 362 -20.43 3.65 16.43
C HIS A 362 -19.46 3.31 15.30
N ASP A 363 -19.23 2.01 15.09
CA ASP A 363 -18.41 1.51 13.96
C ASP A 363 -19.06 1.92 12.63
N PRO A 364 -18.33 2.53 11.70
CA PRO A 364 -18.88 2.97 10.42
C PRO A 364 -19.19 1.81 9.45
N ARG A 365 -18.82 0.58 9.75
CA ARG A 365 -18.90 -0.58 8.83
C ARG A 365 -20.25 -1.28 8.88
N VAL A 366 -20.76 -1.60 7.69
CA VAL A 366 -21.87 -2.54 7.49
C VAL A 366 -21.41 -3.66 6.57
N TYR A 367 -21.68 -4.90 6.98
CA TYR A 367 -21.25 -6.11 6.31
C TYR A 367 -22.38 -6.77 5.53
N GLN A 368 -22.03 -7.70 4.63
CA GLN A 368 -22.97 -8.42 3.78
C GLN A 368 -23.98 -7.46 3.12
N THR A 369 -23.45 -6.38 2.56
CA THR A 369 -24.27 -5.31 1.99
C THR A 369 -23.63 -4.79 0.71
N THR A 370 -24.44 -4.47 -0.28
CA THR A 370 -23.97 -3.84 -1.52
C THR A 370 -24.90 -2.70 -1.94
N VAL A 371 -24.43 -1.92 -2.92
CA VAL A 371 -25.23 -0.85 -3.53
C VAL A 371 -26.12 -1.47 -4.59
N LYS A 372 -27.41 -1.16 -4.52
CA LYS A 372 -28.42 -1.52 -5.52
C LYS A 372 -28.68 -0.40 -6.52
N GLU A 373 -28.70 0.86 -6.05
CA GLU A 373 -29.02 2.03 -6.86
C GLU A 373 -28.43 3.31 -6.25
N PHE A 374 -28.00 4.22 -7.11
CA PHE A 374 -27.64 5.60 -6.78
C PHE A 374 -28.77 6.53 -7.21
N ILE A 375 -29.32 7.32 -6.28
CA ILE A 375 -30.46 8.20 -6.52
C ILE A 375 -29.94 9.64 -6.72
N LYS A 376 -30.34 10.25 -7.82
CA LYS A 376 -29.97 11.63 -8.20
C LYS A 376 -31.10 12.61 -7.87
N ASP A 377 -30.72 13.84 -7.56
CA ASP A 377 -31.62 14.98 -7.57
C ASP A 377 -31.91 15.47 -8.99
N LYS A 378 -32.70 16.54 -9.12
CA LYS A 378 -33.07 17.12 -10.42
C LYS A 378 -31.87 17.74 -11.18
N GLU A 379 -30.83 18.14 -10.48
CA GLU A 379 -29.59 18.71 -11.00
C GLU A 379 -28.54 17.63 -11.34
N GLY A 380 -28.85 16.34 -11.09
CA GLY A 380 -28.00 15.19 -11.36
C GLY A 380 -26.96 14.94 -10.27
N ASN A 381 -27.08 15.57 -9.10
CA ASN A 381 -26.20 15.28 -7.97
C ASN A 381 -26.69 14.05 -7.22
N LEU A 382 -25.77 13.27 -6.66
CA LEU A 382 -26.08 12.21 -5.74
C LEU A 382 -26.78 12.76 -4.49
N CYS A 383 -27.90 12.17 -4.09
CA CYS A 383 -28.63 12.55 -2.90
C CYS A 383 -28.93 11.38 -1.95
N LYS A 384 -29.06 10.18 -2.48
CA LYS A 384 -29.31 8.96 -1.69
C LYS A 384 -28.70 7.74 -2.36
N VAL A 385 -28.50 6.66 -1.59
CA VAL A 385 -28.10 5.34 -2.09
C VAL A 385 -29.03 4.30 -1.52
N THR A 386 -29.56 3.42 -2.37
CA THR A 386 -30.28 2.22 -1.95
C THR A 386 -29.27 1.10 -1.77
N LEU A 387 -29.23 0.54 -0.58
CA LEU A 387 -28.43 -0.61 -0.19
C LEU A 387 -29.30 -1.85 -0.06
N VAL A 388 -28.71 -3.03 -0.27
CA VAL A 388 -29.39 -4.32 -0.15
C VAL A 388 -28.48 -5.30 0.61
N LYS A 389 -29.07 -6.16 1.43
CA LYS A 389 -28.35 -7.23 2.13
C LYS A 389 -27.98 -8.36 1.21
N LEU A 390 -26.87 -9.01 1.52
CA LEU A 390 -26.33 -10.14 0.77
C LEU A 390 -26.24 -11.38 1.66
N GLU A 391 -26.41 -12.54 1.02
CA GLU A 391 -26.13 -13.85 1.63
C GLU A 391 -25.21 -14.67 0.73
N PRO A 392 -24.36 -15.55 1.29
CA PRO A 392 -23.56 -16.45 0.50
C PRO A 392 -24.41 -17.60 -0.06
N LYS A 393 -24.48 -17.73 -1.37
CA LYS A 393 -25.09 -18.85 -2.08
C LYS A 393 -24.10 -19.56 -2.98
N LYS A 394 -24.18 -20.87 -3.05
CA LYS A 394 -23.36 -21.66 -3.97
C LYS A 394 -23.97 -21.57 -5.38
N ASP A 395 -23.20 -21.08 -6.32
CA ASP A 395 -23.58 -21.04 -7.73
C ASP A 395 -23.62 -22.48 -8.28
N GLU A 396 -24.75 -22.90 -8.81
CA GLU A 396 -24.97 -24.27 -9.26
C GLU A 396 -24.12 -24.66 -10.48
N LYS A 397 -23.74 -23.68 -11.32
CA LYS A 397 -22.97 -23.92 -12.54
C LYS A 397 -21.47 -23.99 -12.27
N THR A 398 -20.98 -23.12 -11.42
CA THR A 398 -19.53 -22.98 -11.17
C THR A 398 -19.08 -23.64 -9.86
N GLY A 399 -20.01 -23.98 -8.97
CA GLY A 399 -19.74 -24.52 -7.64
C GLY A 399 -19.11 -23.50 -6.66
N ARG A 400 -18.97 -22.24 -7.08
CA ARG A 400 -18.36 -21.18 -6.27
C ARG A 400 -19.38 -20.52 -5.36
N MET A 401 -18.93 -20.11 -4.16
CA MET A 401 -19.72 -19.26 -3.28
C MET A 401 -19.79 -17.85 -3.85
N MET A 402 -21.01 -17.36 -4.07
CA MET A 402 -21.30 -16.02 -4.56
C MET A 402 -22.16 -15.28 -3.53
N MET A 403 -21.90 -13.98 -3.35
CA MET A 403 -22.77 -13.13 -2.55
C MET A 403 -23.98 -12.71 -3.39
N THR A 404 -25.18 -13.06 -2.93
CA THR A 404 -26.45 -12.86 -3.65
C THR A 404 -27.35 -11.92 -2.85
N GLU A 405 -28.07 -11.03 -3.54
CA GLU A 405 -29.03 -10.12 -2.90
C GLU A 405 -30.19 -10.88 -2.24
N ILE A 406 -30.58 -10.45 -1.05
CA ILE A 406 -31.76 -10.91 -0.32
C ILE A 406 -32.91 -9.98 -0.68
N PRO A 407 -33.90 -10.40 -1.48
CA PRO A 407 -35.02 -9.57 -1.87
C PRO A 407 -35.83 -9.08 -0.66
N GLY A 408 -36.30 -7.82 -0.71
CA GLY A 408 -37.07 -7.21 0.36
C GLY A 408 -36.27 -6.69 1.53
N THR A 409 -34.92 -6.67 1.42
CA THR A 409 -34.03 -6.10 2.44
C THR A 409 -33.45 -4.75 2.04
N GLU A 410 -33.98 -4.16 0.99
CA GLU A 410 -33.55 -2.86 0.49
C GLU A 410 -33.86 -1.75 1.50
N TYR A 411 -32.90 -0.86 1.69
CA TYR A 411 -33.06 0.34 2.48
C TYR A 411 -32.26 1.48 1.88
N THR A 412 -32.77 2.71 2.08
CA THR A 412 -32.16 3.90 1.47
C THR A 412 -31.54 4.78 2.56
N VAL A 413 -30.30 5.25 2.27
CA VAL A 413 -29.55 6.14 3.14
C VAL A 413 -29.23 7.45 2.42
N GLN A 414 -29.06 8.55 3.15
CA GLN A 414 -28.56 9.81 2.61
C GLN A 414 -27.11 9.67 2.18
N ALA A 415 -26.75 10.24 1.02
CA ALA A 415 -25.38 10.24 0.52
C ALA A 415 -25.18 11.45 -0.40
N ASP A 416 -24.16 12.24 -0.11
CA ASP A 416 -23.72 13.38 -0.92
C ASP A 416 -22.39 13.07 -1.63
N LEU A 417 -21.68 12.02 -1.18
CA LEU A 417 -20.41 11.58 -1.72
C LEU A 417 -20.28 10.06 -1.59
N VAL A 418 -19.94 9.40 -2.71
CA VAL A 418 -19.60 7.98 -2.73
C VAL A 418 -18.17 7.80 -3.20
N LEU A 419 -17.40 6.99 -2.46
CA LEU A 419 -16.01 6.65 -2.76
C LEU A 419 -15.91 5.15 -3.04
N ILE A 420 -15.58 4.79 -4.28
CA ILE A 420 -15.48 3.38 -4.70
C ILE A 420 -14.06 2.89 -4.43
N ALA A 421 -13.90 2.05 -3.41
CA ALA A 421 -12.66 1.42 -2.97
C ALA A 421 -12.68 -0.11 -3.21
N ALA A 422 -13.25 -0.56 -4.33
CA ALA A 422 -13.51 -1.97 -4.65
C ALA A 422 -12.29 -2.70 -5.26
N GLY A 423 -11.10 -2.11 -5.23
CA GLY A 423 -9.86 -2.65 -5.79
C GLY A 423 -9.71 -2.42 -7.29
N PHE A 424 -8.74 -3.11 -7.91
CA PHE A 424 -8.36 -2.92 -9.30
C PHE A 424 -8.51 -4.22 -10.10
N LEU A 425 -8.66 -4.07 -11.41
CA LEU A 425 -8.79 -5.19 -12.36
C LEU A 425 -7.47 -5.59 -13.00
N GLY A 426 -6.43 -4.77 -12.90
CA GLY A 426 -5.12 -5.00 -13.51
C GLY A 426 -4.54 -3.74 -14.15
N SER A 427 -3.69 -3.94 -15.16
CA SER A 427 -2.98 -2.86 -15.85
C SER A 427 -3.89 -2.08 -16.78
N GLU A 428 -3.56 -0.83 -17.03
CA GLU A 428 -4.26 -0.03 -18.03
C GLU A 428 -3.88 -0.47 -19.45
N GLU A 429 -4.90 -0.73 -20.26
CA GLU A 429 -4.78 -1.34 -21.57
C GLU A 429 -3.94 -0.53 -22.57
N TYR A 430 -3.97 0.82 -22.49
CA TYR A 430 -3.21 1.66 -23.40
C TYR A 430 -1.69 1.45 -23.33
N VAL A 431 -1.16 1.14 -22.13
CA VAL A 431 0.27 0.87 -21.93
C VAL A 431 0.63 -0.50 -22.51
N THR A 432 -0.15 -1.53 -22.18
CA THR A 432 0.10 -2.90 -22.66
C THR A 432 0.02 -2.98 -24.17
N LYS A 433 -0.96 -2.30 -24.79
CA LYS A 433 -1.08 -2.19 -26.25
C LYS A 433 0.07 -1.39 -26.88
N ALA A 434 0.51 -0.29 -26.24
CA ALA A 434 1.59 0.54 -26.78
C ALA A 434 2.92 -0.23 -26.89
N PHE A 435 3.19 -1.15 -25.96
CA PHE A 435 4.37 -2.00 -25.99
C PHE A 435 4.12 -3.35 -26.70
N GLY A 436 2.90 -3.74 -27.02
CA GLY A 436 2.56 -5.02 -27.65
C GLY A 436 2.74 -6.21 -26.70
N VAL A 437 2.69 -6.00 -25.39
CA VAL A 437 2.83 -7.07 -24.40
C VAL A 437 1.51 -7.82 -24.21
N GLU A 438 1.62 -9.15 -24.09
CA GLU A 438 0.48 -10.02 -23.80
C GLU A 438 0.02 -9.86 -22.35
N VAL A 439 -1.29 -10.06 -22.12
CA VAL A 439 -1.89 -10.03 -20.79
C VAL A 439 -2.64 -11.35 -20.52
N ASN A 440 -2.66 -11.74 -19.25
CA ASN A 440 -3.42 -12.91 -18.81
C ASN A 440 -4.91 -12.57 -18.58
N ALA A 441 -5.71 -13.57 -18.19
CA ALA A 441 -7.15 -13.42 -17.93
C ALA A 441 -7.51 -12.38 -16.85
N ARG A 442 -6.53 -11.95 -16.03
CA ARG A 442 -6.68 -10.88 -15.03
C ARG A 442 -6.18 -9.53 -15.51
N THR A 443 -5.87 -9.40 -16.80
CA THR A 443 -5.31 -8.19 -17.44
C THR A 443 -3.93 -7.75 -16.91
N ASN A 444 -3.21 -8.65 -16.21
CA ASN A 444 -1.82 -8.43 -15.85
C ASN A 444 -0.91 -8.87 -17.00
N VAL A 445 0.25 -8.26 -17.14
CA VAL A 445 1.23 -8.63 -18.17
C VAL A 445 1.68 -10.07 -17.97
N ALA A 446 1.56 -10.87 -19.01
CA ALA A 446 1.92 -12.28 -18.97
C ALA A 446 3.43 -12.48 -19.09
N THR A 447 3.96 -13.42 -18.32
CA THR A 447 5.35 -13.88 -18.36
C THR A 447 5.38 -15.39 -18.15
N PRO A 448 6.47 -16.10 -18.52
CA PRO A 448 6.69 -17.46 -18.06
C PRO A 448 6.74 -17.54 -16.52
N ALA A 449 6.40 -18.69 -15.97
CA ALA A 449 6.34 -18.87 -14.52
C ALA A 449 7.71 -18.63 -13.86
N GLY A 450 7.76 -17.74 -12.87
CA GLY A 450 8.98 -17.38 -12.15
C GLY A 450 9.92 -16.43 -12.89
N GLU A 451 9.49 -15.89 -14.01
CA GLU A 451 10.28 -14.98 -14.83
C GLU A 451 9.59 -13.62 -14.99
N TYR A 452 10.34 -12.63 -15.47
CA TYR A 452 9.89 -11.24 -15.62
C TYR A 452 9.96 -10.73 -17.05
N HIS A 453 10.47 -11.52 -18.01
CA HIS A 453 10.47 -11.14 -19.41
C HIS A 453 9.09 -11.35 -20.06
N THR A 454 8.71 -10.45 -20.95
CA THR A 454 7.46 -10.52 -21.69
C THR A 454 7.64 -11.23 -23.05
N ASN A 455 6.55 -11.39 -23.81
CA ASN A 455 6.59 -11.83 -25.20
C ASN A 455 7.36 -10.87 -26.13
N VAL A 456 7.63 -9.64 -25.70
CA VAL A 456 8.36 -8.62 -26.48
C VAL A 456 9.83 -8.62 -26.04
N GLU A 457 10.75 -8.88 -27.00
CA GLU A 457 12.18 -8.89 -26.73
C GLU A 457 12.64 -7.61 -26.04
N ARG A 458 13.49 -7.73 -25.02
CA ARG A 458 14.04 -6.63 -24.21
C ARG A 458 13.04 -5.88 -23.32
N VAL A 459 11.78 -6.35 -23.25
CA VAL A 459 10.76 -5.77 -22.36
C VAL A 459 10.46 -6.72 -21.21
N PHE A 460 10.56 -6.19 -19.99
CA PHE A 460 10.32 -6.88 -18.73
C PHE A 460 9.16 -6.22 -18.00
N THR A 461 8.63 -6.88 -16.99
CA THR A 461 7.56 -6.32 -16.14
C THR A 461 7.76 -6.71 -14.68
N ALA A 462 7.27 -5.90 -13.74
CA ALA A 462 7.33 -6.21 -12.32
C ALA A 462 6.24 -5.49 -11.51
N GLY A 463 5.98 -5.99 -10.32
CA GLY A 463 5.03 -5.45 -9.36
C GLY A 463 3.58 -5.74 -9.72
N ASP A 464 2.67 -4.86 -9.33
CA ASP A 464 1.24 -5.10 -9.52
C ASP A 464 0.84 -5.20 -11.02
N MET A 465 1.63 -4.64 -11.92
CA MET A 465 1.43 -4.82 -13.36
C MET A 465 1.62 -6.27 -13.80
N HIS A 466 2.49 -7.01 -13.12
CA HIS A 466 2.79 -8.41 -13.35
C HIS A 466 1.90 -9.35 -12.53
N ARG A 467 1.89 -9.19 -11.20
CA ARG A 467 1.21 -10.10 -10.28
C ARG A 467 -0.24 -9.75 -9.94
N GLY A 468 -0.71 -8.56 -10.31
CA GLY A 468 -1.95 -7.97 -9.81
C GLY A 468 -1.73 -7.19 -8.52
N GLN A 469 -2.77 -6.46 -8.08
CA GLN A 469 -2.67 -5.64 -6.88
C GLN A 469 -2.17 -6.46 -5.68
N SER A 470 -1.19 -5.91 -4.96
CA SER A 470 -0.51 -6.60 -3.87
C SER A 470 0.05 -5.63 -2.83
N LEU A 471 0.73 -6.16 -1.83
CA LEU A 471 1.36 -5.34 -0.80
C LEU A 471 2.64 -4.67 -1.33
N VAL A 472 3.00 -3.53 -0.72
CA VAL A 472 4.22 -2.77 -1.05
C VAL A 472 5.48 -3.65 -1.06
N VAL A 473 5.59 -4.58 -0.10
CA VAL A 473 6.73 -5.51 0.01
C VAL A 473 6.81 -6.49 -1.17
N TRP A 474 5.68 -6.90 -1.75
CA TRP A 474 5.65 -7.70 -2.97
C TRP A 474 6.06 -6.88 -4.19
N ALA A 475 5.61 -5.65 -4.29
CA ALA A 475 5.99 -4.77 -5.39
C ALA A 475 7.51 -4.50 -5.38
N ILE A 476 8.10 -4.25 -4.19
CA ILE A 476 9.54 -4.10 -4.03
C ILE A 476 10.27 -5.41 -4.36
N ARG A 477 9.77 -6.57 -3.89
CA ARG A 477 10.35 -7.88 -4.17
C ARG A 477 10.46 -8.13 -5.67
N GLU A 478 9.37 -8.01 -6.40
CA GLU A 478 9.38 -8.23 -7.85
C GLU A 478 10.28 -7.23 -8.60
N GLY A 479 10.30 -5.97 -8.15
CA GLY A 479 11.23 -4.98 -8.71
C GLY A 479 12.69 -5.36 -8.52
N ARG A 480 13.04 -5.95 -7.36
CA ARG A 480 14.39 -6.47 -7.10
C ARG A 480 14.72 -7.68 -7.95
N ASP A 481 13.78 -8.59 -8.08
CA ASP A 481 13.98 -9.87 -8.80
C ASP A 481 14.03 -9.65 -10.32
N ALA A 482 13.26 -8.70 -10.85
CA ALA A 482 13.25 -8.33 -12.26
C ALA A 482 14.51 -7.55 -12.71
N ALA A 483 15.22 -6.93 -11.77
CA ALA A 483 16.44 -6.15 -12.03
C ALA A 483 17.67 -7.05 -12.14
#